data_2725f89e9a08270ee12f4289d0149d3a
#
_entry.id   2725f89e9a08270ee12f4289d0149d3a
#
_cell.length_a   1.000
_cell.length_b   1.000
_cell.length_c   1.000
_cell.angle_alpha   90.00
_cell.angle_beta   90.00
_cell.angle_gamma   90.00
#
_symmetry.space_group_name_H-M   'P 1'
#
loop_
_entity.id
_entity.type
_entity.pdbx_description
1 polymer ?
#
loop_
_entity_poly.entity_id
_entity_poly.type
_entity_poly.pdbx_seq_one_letter_code
_entity_poly.pdbx_strand_id
1 'polypeptide(L)'
;MAAKELLFNTEARTRLKKGVDHLAEAVKVTLGPKGRNVVIDKKFGSPTVTKDGVTVAKEIELSDPIENMGAQMVKEVATKTSDLAGDGTTTATVLAQAIFREGLKNVTAGANPMELKRGIDRAVEAVVEQLRAISVPSAGKKEIAQVGTISANNDKEIGNLIAEAMEKVGKDGVITVEEAKGLETTLETVEGMQFDRGYLSPYFVTDPEKMEVVLDDPYLLIHDKKISAMKELLPLLEKVAQSGKPLLIIAEDVEGEALATLVVNKLRGTLKVAAVKAPGFGDRRKEMLRDIGVLIGGQVISEELGFKLENATLADMGRAKRVVVDKDNTTIVDGRGKPDDIKGRIAEIRAAIEKSTSDYDREKLQERLAKLSGGVAVINVGAATETELKEKKARVEDALHATRAAVEEGIVPGGGVALIRAQSALDKIKGTEDEKIGVEIVRRALEEPIRMIAQNAGAEGSIVVAKVKESKEKNFGYNAATDNYEDLVRAGVIDPTKVTRTALQNAASIAGLLLTTECVVVEKKEDKPAPAAPPGGGMGGMY
;
A
#
# COMPACT_ATOMS: atom_id res chain seq x y z
N MET A 1 6.84 25.31 26.57
CA MET A 1 6.96 25.05 25.10
C MET A 1 8.41 25.31 24.74
N ALA A 2 9.04 24.38 23.99
CA ALA A 2 10.41 24.59 23.50
C ALA A 2 10.45 25.80 22.55
N ALA A 3 11.56 26.54 22.59
CA ALA A 3 11.77 27.66 21.66
C ALA A 3 11.75 27.15 20.21
N LYS A 4 11.24 28.00 19.30
CA LYS A 4 11.20 27.67 17.86
C LYS A 4 12.27 28.45 17.11
N GLU A 5 12.89 27.81 16.15
CA GLU A 5 13.75 28.43 15.14
C GLU A 5 12.96 28.62 13.86
N LEU A 6 13.11 29.78 13.23
CA LEU A 6 12.38 30.19 12.05
C LEU A 6 13.39 30.46 10.93
N LEU A 7 13.24 29.77 9.80
CA LEU A 7 14.01 30.06 8.59
C LEU A 7 13.07 30.51 7.49
N PHE A 8 13.56 31.44 6.66
CA PHE A 8 12.76 32.06 5.60
C PHE A 8 13.47 31.99 4.24
N ASN A 9 12.69 32.23 3.19
CA ASN A 9 13.18 32.48 1.84
C ASN A 9 14.08 31.36 1.28
N THR A 10 15.15 31.76 0.62
CA THR A 10 16.08 30.87 -0.09
C THR A 10 16.80 29.91 0.85
N GLU A 11 17.10 30.32 2.09
CA GLU A 11 17.78 29.46 3.06
C GLU A 11 16.90 28.27 3.44
N ALA A 12 15.63 28.52 3.80
CA ALA A 12 14.66 27.49 4.11
C ALA A 12 14.52 26.48 2.97
N ARG A 13 14.32 26.99 1.75
CA ARG A 13 14.15 26.16 0.56
C ARG A 13 15.39 25.34 0.21
N THR A 14 16.59 25.92 0.38
CA THR A 14 17.84 25.21 0.10
C THR A 14 18.07 24.04 1.04
N ARG A 15 17.76 24.21 2.35
CA ARG A 15 17.89 23.13 3.33
C ARG A 15 16.81 22.05 3.13
N LEU A 16 15.55 22.43 2.84
CA LEU A 16 14.51 21.47 2.42
C LEU A 16 14.94 20.66 1.21
N LYS A 17 15.53 21.34 0.18
CA LYS A 17 16.02 20.66 -1.03
C LYS A 17 17.08 19.61 -0.73
N LYS A 18 18.02 19.88 0.16
CA LYS A 18 19.03 18.89 0.55
C LYS A 18 18.39 17.64 1.15
N GLY A 19 17.37 17.80 1.98
CA GLY A 19 16.62 16.67 2.55
C GLY A 19 15.90 15.86 1.48
N VAL A 20 15.23 16.53 0.52
CA VAL A 20 14.61 15.90 -0.66
C VAL A 20 15.65 15.11 -1.45
N ASP A 21 16.82 15.74 -1.72
CA ASP A 21 17.88 15.09 -2.51
C ASP A 21 18.45 13.87 -1.78
N HIS A 22 18.75 13.94 -0.48
CA HIS A 22 19.28 12.82 0.29
C HIS A 22 18.36 11.60 0.23
N LEU A 23 17.05 11.79 0.43
CA LEU A 23 16.11 10.68 0.34
C LEU A 23 15.99 10.16 -1.09
N ALA A 24 15.82 11.05 -2.08
CA ALA A 24 15.65 10.64 -3.47
C ALA A 24 16.89 9.92 -4.03
N GLU A 25 18.12 10.36 -3.68
CA GLU A 25 19.36 9.70 -4.10
C GLU A 25 19.45 8.26 -3.56
N ALA A 26 19.01 8.02 -2.32
CA ALA A 26 19.00 6.68 -1.73
C ALA A 26 17.94 5.77 -2.38
N VAL A 27 16.78 6.33 -2.74
CA VAL A 27 15.66 5.55 -3.32
C VAL A 27 15.87 5.27 -4.80
N LYS A 28 16.31 6.23 -5.60
CA LYS A 28 16.37 6.12 -7.07
C LYS A 28 17.33 5.06 -7.62
N VAL A 29 18.31 4.62 -6.81
CA VAL A 29 19.24 3.55 -7.21
C VAL A 29 18.55 2.20 -7.39
N THR A 30 17.34 2.05 -6.84
CA THR A 30 16.54 0.82 -6.94
C THR A 30 15.73 0.74 -8.22
N LEU A 31 15.58 1.85 -8.98
CA LEU A 31 14.66 1.96 -10.11
C LEU A 31 15.10 1.13 -11.32
N GLY A 32 14.16 0.38 -11.87
CA GLY A 32 14.29 -0.35 -13.13
C GLY A 32 14.93 -1.74 -12.99
N PRO A 33 15.04 -2.49 -14.10
CA PRO A 33 15.46 -3.89 -14.10
C PRO A 33 16.90 -4.10 -13.64
N LYS A 34 17.77 -3.10 -13.82
CA LYS A 34 19.14 -3.09 -13.32
C LYS A 34 19.34 -2.21 -12.07
N GLY A 35 18.24 -1.85 -11.40
CA GLY A 35 18.27 -1.23 -10.09
C GLY A 35 18.96 -2.10 -9.05
N ARG A 36 19.55 -1.49 -8.04
CA ARG A 36 20.38 -2.17 -7.02
C ARG A 36 19.70 -2.20 -5.67
N ASN A 37 20.12 -3.15 -4.85
CA ASN A 37 19.65 -3.24 -3.47
C ASN A 37 20.22 -2.10 -2.62
N VAL A 38 19.42 -1.69 -1.64
CA VAL A 38 19.83 -0.84 -0.53
C VAL A 38 19.90 -1.73 0.72
N VAL A 39 20.96 -1.58 1.50
CA VAL A 39 21.14 -2.27 2.78
C VAL A 39 20.83 -1.30 3.90
N ILE A 40 19.91 -1.70 4.77
CA ILE A 40 19.40 -0.88 5.87
C ILE A 40 19.83 -1.52 7.18
N ASP A 41 20.50 -0.76 8.05
CA ASP A 41 20.88 -1.19 9.38
C ASP A 41 19.65 -1.35 10.29
N LYS A 42 19.66 -2.38 11.11
CA LYS A 42 18.63 -2.62 12.14
C LYS A 42 19.28 -2.63 13.51
N LYS A 43 18.70 -1.94 14.47
CA LYS A 43 19.19 -1.93 15.87
C LYS A 43 19.22 -3.32 16.49
N PHE A 44 18.36 -4.20 16.04
CA PHE A 44 18.28 -5.62 16.47
C PHE A 44 18.03 -6.52 15.26
N GLY A 45 18.71 -7.64 15.17
CA GLY A 45 18.60 -8.61 14.08
C GLY A 45 19.54 -8.33 12.91
N SER A 46 19.30 -9.00 11.77
CA SER A 46 20.08 -8.83 10.56
C SER A 46 19.70 -7.57 9.79
N PRO A 47 20.65 -6.93 9.06
CA PRO A 47 20.33 -5.83 8.16
C PRO A 47 19.25 -6.23 7.16
N THR A 48 18.38 -5.29 6.81
CA THR A 48 17.39 -5.48 5.75
C THR A 48 18.02 -5.15 4.40
N VAL A 49 17.84 -6.03 3.41
CA VAL A 49 18.26 -5.81 2.02
C VAL A 49 16.99 -5.70 1.17
N THR A 50 16.82 -4.58 0.47
CA THR A 50 15.59 -4.35 -0.30
C THR A 50 15.84 -3.52 -1.55
N LYS A 51 14.95 -3.66 -2.55
CA LYS A 51 14.80 -2.77 -3.70
C LYS A 51 13.51 -1.95 -3.63
N ASP A 52 12.66 -2.20 -2.65
CA ASP A 52 11.41 -1.45 -2.50
C ASP A 52 11.69 -0.01 -2.07
N GLY A 53 11.20 0.94 -2.86
CA GLY A 53 11.43 2.36 -2.64
C GLY A 53 10.76 2.91 -1.39
N VAL A 54 9.58 2.41 -1.00
CA VAL A 54 8.89 2.89 0.21
C VAL A 54 9.59 2.39 1.47
N THR A 55 10.08 1.15 1.48
CA THR A 55 10.87 0.60 2.60
C THR A 55 12.14 1.41 2.81
N VAL A 56 12.89 1.73 1.72
CA VAL A 56 14.07 2.60 1.81
C VAL A 56 13.68 3.98 2.33
N ALA A 57 12.63 4.60 1.79
CA ALA A 57 12.22 5.94 2.18
C ALA A 57 11.81 6.03 3.65
N LYS A 58 11.11 5.01 4.18
CA LYS A 58 10.66 4.97 5.58
C LYS A 58 11.80 4.99 6.59
N GLU A 59 12.93 4.40 6.27
CA GLU A 59 14.10 4.28 7.17
C GLU A 59 15.01 5.52 7.15
N ILE A 60 14.81 6.46 6.19
CA ILE A 60 15.65 7.66 6.12
C ILE A 60 15.18 8.68 7.14
N GLU A 61 16.09 9.01 8.05
CA GLU A 61 15.98 10.08 9.05
C GLU A 61 17.28 10.87 9.11
N LEU A 62 17.18 12.20 8.95
CA LEU A 62 18.34 13.07 8.89
C LEU A 62 18.56 13.80 10.22
N SER A 63 19.81 14.03 10.58
CA SER A 63 20.18 14.69 11.84
C SER A 63 19.82 16.18 11.88
N ASP A 64 19.80 16.85 10.72
CA ASP A 64 19.35 18.23 10.59
C ASP A 64 17.82 18.30 10.52
N PRO A 65 17.14 19.01 11.43
CA PRO A 65 15.68 19.02 11.49
C PRO A 65 15.01 19.57 10.22
N ILE A 66 15.63 20.54 9.55
CA ILE A 66 15.05 21.18 8.36
C ILE A 66 15.28 20.30 7.12
N GLU A 67 16.47 19.75 6.97
CA GLU A 67 16.74 18.76 5.92
C GLU A 67 15.82 17.54 6.11
N ASN A 68 15.64 17.09 7.38
CA ASN A 68 14.73 16.00 7.69
C ASN A 68 13.27 16.30 7.30
N MET A 69 12.79 17.55 7.48
CA MET A 69 11.45 17.93 7.00
C MET A 69 11.32 17.76 5.49
N GLY A 70 12.34 18.15 4.72
CA GLY A 70 12.37 17.91 3.27
C GLY A 70 12.31 16.42 2.91
N ALA A 71 13.07 15.59 3.62
CA ALA A 71 13.03 14.13 3.48
C ALA A 71 11.64 13.57 3.84
N GLN A 72 11.04 13.99 4.97
CA GLN A 72 9.72 13.53 5.41
C GLN A 72 8.61 13.87 4.40
N MET A 73 8.67 15.04 3.74
CA MET A 73 7.71 15.40 2.70
C MET A 73 7.78 14.43 1.50
N VAL A 74 8.97 14.02 1.07
CA VAL A 74 9.12 13.04 -0.01
C VAL A 74 8.82 11.61 0.47
N LYS A 75 9.09 11.29 1.73
CA LYS A 75 8.64 10.04 2.34
C LYS A 75 7.11 9.89 2.24
N GLU A 76 6.37 10.98 2.46
CA GLU A 76 4.91 11.00 2.32
C GLU A 76 4.48 10.69 0.87
N VAL A 77 5.23 11.18 -0.15
CA VAL A 77 4.97 10.82 -1.57
C VAL A 77 5.06 9.31 -1.78
N ALA A 78 6.14 8.68 -1.31
CA ALA A 78 6.34 7.24 -1.46
C ALA A 78 5.24 6.45 -0.71
N THR A 79 4.93 6.83 0.53
CA THR A 79 3.92 6.17 1.36
C THR A 79 2.53 6.26 0.73
N LYS A 80 2.09 7.46 0.31
CA LYS A 80 0.78 7.63 -0.34
C LYS A 80 0.67 6.91 -1.68
N THR A 81 1.76 6.79 -2.41
CA THR A 81 1.78 6.04 -3.67
C THR A 81 1.65 4.54 -3.39
N SER A 82 2.33 4.02 -2.39
CA SER A 82 2.17 2.65 -1.91
C SER A 82 0.73 2.38 -1.47
N ASP A 83 0.14 3.26 -0.63
CA ASP A 83 -1.24 3.10 -0.11
C ASP A 83 -2.30 3.05 -1.22
N LEU A 84 -2.14 3.84 -2.30
CA LEU A 84 -3.14 3.99 -3.35
C LEU A 84 -2.98 3.01 -4.52
N ALA A 85 -1.73 2.70 -4.87
CA ALA A 85 -1.40 1.92 -6.06
C ALA A 85 -0.57 0.66 -5.77
N GLY A 86 -0.01 0.55 -4.56
CA GLY A 86 0.79 -0.57 -4.09
C GLY A 86 2.16 -0.73 -4.78
N ASP A 87 2.47 0.13 -5.75
CA ASP A 87 3.73 0.13 -6.51
C ASP A 87 4.03 1.56 -7.00
N GLY A 88 5.17 1.77 -7.67
CA GLY A 88 5.57 3.06 -8.26
C GLY A 88 6.16 4.07 -7.28
N THR A 89 6.51 3.66 -6.08
CA THR A 89 7.03 4.50 -4.99
C THR A 89 8.34 5.17 -5.37
N THR A 90 9.25 4.45 -6.02
CA THR A 90 10.52 4.97 -6.54
C THR A 90 10.29 5.99 -7.67
N THR A 91 9.40 5.70 -8.61
CA THR A 91 9.02 6.63 -9.70
C THR A 91 8.43 7.92 -9.14
N ALA A 92 7.55 7.83 -8.15
CA ALA A 92 6.96 8.99 -7.48
C ALA A 92 8.02 9.86 -6.78
N THR A 93 8.98 9.24 -6.11
CA THR A 93 10.11 9.92 -5.47
C THR A 93 10.98 10.66 -6.48
N VAL A 94 11.31 10.02 -7.61
CA VAL A 94 12.09 10.62 -8.70
C VAL A 94 11.36 11.81 -9.31
N LEU A 95 10.07 11.68 -9.56
CA LEU A 95 9.23 12.76 -10.09
C LEU A 95 9.13 13.94 -9.11
N ALA A 96 8.94 13.67 -7.80
CA ALA A 96 8.87 14.72 -6.78
C ALA A 96 10.18 15.51 -6.70
N GLN A 97 11.33 14.83 -6.66
CA GLN A 97 12.65 15.48 -6.72
C GLN A 97 12.79 16.33 -7.98
N ALA A 98 12.41 15.80 -9.14
CA ALA A 98 12.55 16.49 -10.41
C ALA A 98 11.70 17.76 -10.48
N ILE A 99 10.42 17.68 -10.12
CA ILE A 99 9.50 18.82 -10.10
C ILE A 99 10.01 19.89 -9.13
N PHE A 100 10.39 19.49 -7.93
CA PHE A 100 10.89 20.43 -6.92
C PHE A 100 12.22 21.08 -7.36
N ARG A 101 13.17 20.31 -7.87
CA ARG A 101 14.47 20.80 -8.37
C ARG A 101 14.32 21.80 -9.52
N GLU A 102 13.51 21.49 -10.52
CA GLU A 102 13.27 22.38 -11.65
C GLU A 102 12.43 23.60 -11.24
N GLY A 103 11.43 23.42 -10.38
CA GLY A 103 10.62 24.51 -9.85
C GLY A 103 11.42 25.50 -9.02
N LEU A 104 12.30 25.01 -8.14
CA LEU A 104 13.12 25.87 -7.29
C LEU A 104 14.07 26.78 -8.07
N LYS A 105 14.60 26.32 -9.22
CA LYS A 105 15.41 27.18 -10.11
C LYS A 105 14.62 28.40 -10.59
N ASN A 106 13.36 28.19 -10.96
CA ASN A 106 12.49 29.24 -11.45
C ASN A 106 12.00 30.18 -10.34
N VAL A 107 11.66 29.64 -9.16
CA VAL A 107 11.33 30.47 -7.97
C VAL A 107 12.52 31.36 -7.58
N THR A 108 13.74 30.81 -7.60
CA THR A 108 14.95 31.57 -7.31
C THR A 108 15.21 32.65 -8.38
N ALA A 109 14.80 32.41 -9.62
CA ALA A 109 14.88 33.39 -10.71
C ALA A 109 13.76 34.45 -10.67
N GLY A 110 12.84 34.39 -9.70
CA GLY A 110 11.82 35.41 -9.48
C GLY A 110 10.41 35.06 -9.98
N ALA A 111 10.18 33.85 -10.52
CA ALA A 111 8.84 33.42 -10.91
C ALA A 111 7.92 33.27 -9.68
N ASN A 112 6.64 33.58 -9.86
CA ASN A 112 5.64 33.50 -8.79
C ASN A 112 5.33 32.03 -8.43
N PRO A 113 5.67 31.57 -7.20
CA PRO A 113 5.50 30.16 -6.84
C PRO A 113 4.04 29.68 -6.90
N MET A 114 3.06 30.54 -6.63
CA MET A 114 1.65 30.20 -6.69
C MET A 114 1.16 30.00 -8.12
N GLU A 115 1.68 30.77 -9.08
CA GLU A 115 1.36 30.59 -10.51
C GLU A 115 2.07 29.39 -11.09
N LEU A 116 3.34 29.16 -10.70
CA LEU A 116 4.05 27.93 -11.04
C LEU A 116 3.25 26.71 -10.60
N LYS A 117 2.77 26.71 -9.34
CA LYS A 117 1.95 25.60 -8.81
C LYS A 117 0.69 25.40 -9.63
N ARG A 118 -0.06 26.46 -9.98
CA ARG A 118 -1.25 26.35 -10.86
C ARG A 118 -0.91 25.73 -12.21
N GLY A 119 0.22 26.13 -12.79
CA GLY A 119 0.72 25.57 -14.05
C GLY A 119 1.06 24.08 -13.92
N ILE A 120 1.72 23.68 -12.82
CA ILE A 120 2.01 22.27 -12.49
C ILE A 120 0.73 21.46 -12.34
N ASP A 121 -0.24 21.95 -11.55
CA ASP A 121 -1.51 21.24 -11.30
C ASP A 121 -2.25 20.97 -12.62
N ARG A 122 -2.40 21.98 -13.49
CA ARG A 122 -3.04 21.85 -14.82
C ARG A 122 -2.27 20.91 -15.76
N ALA A 123 -0.94 20.94 -15.70
CA ALA A 123 -0.10 20.04 -16.49
C ALA A 123 -0.30 18.58 -16.06
N VAL A 124 -0.36 18.32 -14.75
CA VAL A 124 -0.61 16.99 -14.21
C VAL A 124 -1.98 16.46 -14.59
N GLU A 125 -3.04 17.28 -14.49
CA GLU A 125 -4.38 16.91 -14.95
C GLU A 125 -4.37 16.48 -16.42
N ALA A 126 -3.79 17.28 -17.30
CA ALA A 126 -3.72 16.97 -18.73
C ALA A 126 -2.92 15.69 -19.03
N VAL A 127 -1.80 15.46 -18.32
CA VAL A 127 -1.00 14.25 -18.45
C VAL A 127 -1.77 13.02 -17.96
N VAL A 128 -2.49 13.13 -16.84
CA VAL A 128 -3.32 12.04 -16.31
C VAL A 128 -4.44 11.66 -17.27
N GLU A 129 -5.14 12.65 -17.86
CA GLU A 129 -6.13 12.40 -18.91
C GLU A 129 -5.52 11.69 -20.13
N GLN A 130 -4.34 12.12 -20.55
CA GLN A 130 -3.63 11.51 -21.68
C GLN A 130 -3.16 10.07 -21.34
N LEU A 131 -2.68 9.81 -20.13
CA LEU A 131 -2.34 8.45 -19.68
C LEU A 131 -3.56 7.52 -19.72
N ARG A 132 -4.72 7.99 -19.26
CA ARG A 132 -5.98 7.23 -19.39
C ARG A 132 -6.39 7.00 -20.84
N ALA A 133 -6.19 7.99 -21.71
CA ALA A 133 -6.54 7.88 -23.13
C ALA A 133 -5.65 6.89 -23.91
N ILE A 134 -4.40 6.70 -23.50
CA ILE A 134 -3.48 5.72 -24.11
C ILE A 134 -3.50 4.35 -23.42
N SER A 135 -4.20 4.25 -22.29
CA SER A 135 -4.34 3.01 -21.54
C SER A 135 -5.09 1.95 -22.34
N VAL A 136 -4.62 0.71 -22.24
CA VAL A 136 -5.25 -0.46 -22.86
C VAL A 136 -5.74 -1.39 -21.74
N PRO A 137 -6.99 -1.89 -21.79
CA PRO A 137 -7.48 -2.82 -20.78
C PRO A 137 -6.59 -4.05 -20.64
N SER A 138 -6.28 -4.43 -19.41
CA SER A 138 -5.53 -5.64 -19.07
C SER A 138 -6.47 -6.66 -18.46
N ALA A 139 -6.89 -7.64 -19.26
CA ALA A 139 -7.82 -8.67 -18.82
C ALA A 139 -7.32 -10.10 -19.11
N GLY A 140 -6.22 -10.24 -19.82
CA GLY A 140 -5.67 -11.53 -20.22
C GLY A 140 -4.63 -12.05 -19.23
N LYS A 141 -4.54 -13.36 -19.05
CA LYS A 141 -3.53 -14.04 -18.22
C LYS A 141 -2.11 -13.62 -18.58
N LYS A 142 -1.84 -13.38 -19.88
CA LYS A 142 -0.52 -12.99 -20.37
C LYS A 142 -0.12 -11.61 -19.87
N GLU A 143 -0.99 -10.62 -19.99
CA GLU A 143 -0.73 -9.24 -19.53
C GLU A 143 -0.55 -9.19 -18.01
N ILE A 144 -1.39 -9.92 -17.26
CA ILE A 144 -1.27 -10.06 -15.80
C ILE A 144 0.10 -10.65 -15.43
N ALA A 145 0.51 -11.74 -16.10
CA ALA A 145 1.83 -12.34 -15.85
C ALA A 145 2.98 -11.38 -16.19
N GLN A 146 2.86 -10.58 -17.25
CA GLN A 146 3.87 -9.58 -17.61
C GLN A 146 3.97 -8.45 -16.59
N VAL A 147 2.83 -7.88 -16.15
CA VAL A 147 2.83 -6.86 -15.08
C VAL A 147 3.46 -7.43 -13.81
N GLY A 148 3.02 -8.61 -13.37
CA GLY A 148 3.58 -9.27 -12.19
C GLY A 148 5.08 -9.54 -12.32
N THR A 149 5.54 -9.95 -13.51
CA THR A 149 6.97 -10.15 -13.78
C THR A 149 7.77 -8.85 -13.65
N ILE A 150 7.29 -7.76 -14.24
CA ILE A 150 7.98 -6.46 -14.20
C ILE A 150 8.05 -5.93 -12.76
N SER A 151 6.94 -5.93 -12.05
CA SER A 151 6.88 -5.46 -10.65
C SER A 151 7.71 -6.38 -9.71
N ALA A 152 7.79 -7.68 -10.02
CA ALA A 152 8.65 -8.63 -9.31
C ALA A 152 10.13 -8.58 -9.75
N ASN A 153 10.64 -7.48 -10.29
CA ASN A 153 12.04 -7.33 -10.74
C ASN A 153 12.46 -8.35 -11.82
N ASN A 154 11.60 -8.59 -12.83
CA ASN A 154 11.75 -9.58 -13.90
C ASN A 154 11.69 -11.06 -13.46
N ASP A 155 11.12 -11.35 -12.32
CA ASP A 155 10.87 -12.71 -11.87
C ASP A 155 9.63 -13.29 -12.54
N LYS A 156 9.85 -14.12 -13.57
CA LYS A 156 8.76 -14.74 -14.34
C LYS A 156 7.97 -15.78 -13.54
N GLU A 157 8.60 -16.42 -12.55
CA GLU A 157 7.91 -17.41 -11.71
C GLU A 157 6.86 -16.73 -10.87
N ILE A 158 7.21 -15.61 -10.22
CA ILE A 158 6.26 -14.80 -9.46
C ILE A 158 5.14 -14.27 -10.36
N GLY A 159 5.47 -13.71 -11.53
CA GLY A 159 4.46 -13.19 -12.47
C GLY A 159 3.46 -14.25 -12.92
N ASN A 160 3.93 -15.45 -13.26
CA ASN A 160 3.06 -16.57 -13.66
C ASN A 160 2.20 -17.07 -12.50
N LEU A 161 2.78 -17.14 -11.28
CA LEU A 161 2.08 -17.58 -10.08
C LEU A 161 0.90 -16.65 -9.73
N ILE A 162 1.12 -15.34 -9.84
CA ILE A 162 0.05 -14.34 -9.62
C ILE A 162 -1.03 -14.44 -10.69
N ALA A 163 -0.65 -14.62 -11.96
CA ALA A 163 -1.62 -14.79 -13.05
C ALA A 163 -2.46 -16.07 -12.87
N GLU A 164 -1.86 -17.16 -12.39
CA GLU A 164 -2.57 -18.40 -12.05
C GLU A 164 -3.50 -18.20 -10.86
N ALA A 165 -3.03 -17.50 -9.80
CA ALA A 165 -3.85 -17.16 -8.65
C ALA A 165 -5.09 -16.35 -9.06
N MET A 166 -4.92 -15.30 -9.88
CA MET A 166 -6.03 -14.48 -10.38
C MET A 166 -6.99 -15.25 -11.28
N GLU A 167 -6.49 -16.22 -12.06
CA GLU A 167 -7.35 -17.09 -12.88
C GLU A 167 -8.24 -17.98 -12.00
N LYS A 168 -7.69 -18.51 -10.88
CA LYS A 168 -8.41 -19.40 -9.97
C LYS A 168 -9.51 -18.68 -9.18
N VAL A 169 -9.22 -17.48 -8.67
CA VAL A 169 -10.17 -16.74 -7.82
C VAL A 169 -10.98 -15.69 -8.57
N GLY A 170 -10.63 -15.39 -9.83
CA GLY A 170 -11.28 -14.35 -10.64
C GLY A 170 -10.74 -12.95 -10.35
N LYS A 171 -11.26 -11.95 -11.08
CA LYS A 171 -10.78 -10.56 -11.03
C LYS A 171 -10.99 -9.89 -9.66
N ASP A 172 -12.10 -10.22 -9.02
CA ASP A 172 -12.49 -9.68 -7.71
C ASP A 172 -12.12 -10.64 -6.55
N GLY A 173 -11.38 -11.71 -6.87
CA GLY A 173 -10.96 -12.73 -5.93
C GLY A 173 -9.86 -12.26 -5.00
N VAL A 174 -9.81 -12.86 -3.83
CA VAL A 174 -8.83 -12.53 -2.79
C VAL A 174 -7.58 -13.38 -2.98
N ILE A 175 -6.43 -12.71 -2.98
CA ILE A 175 -5.11 -13.37 -2.99
C ILE A 175 -4.34 -12.83 -1.78
N THR A 176 -3.84 -13.75 -0.95
CA THR A 176 -2.99 -13.44 0.20
C THR A 176 -1.60 -14.02 0.02
N VAL A 177 -0.60 -13.41 0.66
CA VAL A 177 0.78 -13.85 0.61
C VAL A 177 1.21 -14.27 2.02
N GLU A 178 1.59 -15.54 2.17
CA GLU A 178 2.00 -16.10 3.45
C GLU A 178 3.43 -16.64 3.39
N GLU A 179 4.02 -16.86 4.55
CA GLU A 179 5.33 -17.48 4.68
C GLU A 179 5.21 -19.01 4.68
N ALA A 180 5.87 -19.67 3.75
CA ALA A 180 5.96 -21.12 3.74
C ALA A 180 6.93 -21.62 4.82
N LYS A 181 6.70 -22.82 5.32
CA LYS A 181 7.66 -23.52 6.19
C LYS A 181 8.80 -24.18 5.41
N GLY A 182 8.69 -24.26 4.09
CA GLY A 182 9.64 -24.91 3.19
C GLY A 182 10.38 -23.92 2.30
N LEU A 183 11.19 -24.45 1.40
CA LEU A 183 12.00 -23.65 0.45
C LEU A 183 11.23 -23.23 -0.79
N GLU A 184 10.19 -23.99 -1.15
CA GLU A 184 9.42 -23.79 -2.38
C GLU A 184 8.28 -22.80 -2.18
N THR A 185 8.05 -21.98 -3.20
CA THR A 185 6.88 -21.11 -3.27
C THR A 185 5.73 -21.86 -3.92
N THR A 186 4.57 -21.93 -3.26
CA THR A 186 3.42 -22.69 -3.71
C THR A 186 2.15 -21.84 -3.75
N LEU A 187 1.19 -22.24 -4.59
CA LEU A 187 -0.13 -21.62 -4.69
C LEU A 187 -1.19 -22.63 -4.25
N GLU A 188 -1.95 -22.26 -3.24
CA GLU A 188 -3.11 -23.02 -2.75
C GLU A 188 -4.37 -22.19 -2.88
N THR A 189 -5.52 -22.86 -3.07
CA THR A 189 -6.83 -22.21 -2.99
C THR A 189 -7.57 -22.82 -1.82
N VAL A 190 -8.02 -21.97 -0.90
CA VAL A 190 -8.70 -22.37 0.33
C VAL A 190 -10.06 -21.69 0.43
N GLU A 191 -10.94 -22.26 1.25
CA GLU A 191 -12.21 -21.61 1.59
C GLU A 191 -11.93 -20.32 2.35
N GLY A 192 -12.53 -19.21 1.91
CA GLY A 192 -12.27 -17.91 2.51
C GLY A 192 -13.11 -16.81 1.91
N MET A 193 -13.06 -15.64 2.53
CA MET A 193 -13.84 -14.49 2.12
C MET A 193 -13.16 -13.18 2.56
N GLN A 194 -13.32 -12.14 1.76
CA GLN A 194 -13.01 -10.77 2.16
C GLN A 194 -14.27 -9.90 2.15
N PHE A 195 -14.38 -9.00 3.12
CA PHE A 195 -15.40 -7.97 3.14
C PHE A 195 -14.82 -6.61 3.56
N ASP A 196 -15.47 -5.55 3.08
CA ASP A 196 -15.07 -4.16 3.16
C ASP A 196 -15.39 -3.53 4.53
N ARG A 197 -14.74 -4.03 5.58
CA ARG A 197 -14.75 -3.46 6.95
C ARG A 197 -13.40 -3.71 7.59
N GLY A 198 -12.72 -2.64 7.98
CA GLY A 198 -11.46 -2.70 8.70
C GLY A 198 -11.64 -2.68 10.22
N TYR A 199 -10.53 -2.63 10.94
CA TYR A 199 -10.53 -2.61 12.40
C TYR A 199 -11.17 -1.35 12.98
N LEU A 200 -11.88 -1.50 14.10
CA LEU A 200 -12.53 -0.39 14.80
C LEU A 200 -11.56 0.53 15.54
N SER A 201 -10.34 0.08 15.77
CA SER A 201 -9.31 0.88 16.46
C SER A 201 -7.91 0.49 15.96
N PRO A 202 -7.05 1.48 15.64
CA PRO A 202 -5.64 1.23 15.30
C PRO A 202 -4.87 0.52 16.42
N TYR A 203 -5.33 0.61 17.65
CA TYR A 203 -4.72 -0.09 18.78
C TYR A 203 -4.85 -1.61 18.72
N PHE A 204 -5.69 -2.16 17.84
CA PHE A 204 -5.75 -3.60 17.59
C PHE A 204 -4.60 -4.11 16.70
N VAL A 205 -3.92 -3.24 15.97
CA VAL A 205 -2.82 -3.59 15.06
C VAL A 205 -1.78 -4.48 15.73
N THR A 206 -1.41 -5.56 15.07
CA THR A 206 -0.38 -6.52 15.50
C THR A 206 0.89 -6.41 14.67
N ASP A 207 0.79 -5.95 13.42
CA ASP A 207 1.89 -5.62 12.52
C ASP A 207 1.90 -4.11 12.23
N PRO A 208 2.72 -3.33 12.97
CA PRO A 208 2.77 -1.88 12.79
C PRO A 208 3.38 -1.44 11.45
N GLU A 209 4.19 -2.27 10.80
CA GLU A 209 4.82 -1.92 9.52
C GLU A 209 3.77 -1.88 8.40
N LYS A 210 2.83 -2.84 8.42
CA LYS A 210 1.71 -2.93 7.47
C LYS A 210 0.42 -2.29 7.95
N MET A 211 0.37 -1.85 9.22
CA MET A 211 -0.86 -1.39 9.88
C MET A 211 -1.99 -2.42 9.80
N GLU A 212 -1.67 -3.70 10.03
CA GLU A 212 -2.58 -4.83 9.97
C GLU A 212 -2.75 -5.53 11.31
N VAL A 213 -3.91 -6.14 11.49
CA VAL A 213 -4.18 -7.12 12.55
C VAL A 213 -4.09 -8.50 11.94
N VAL A 214 -3.15 -9.32 12.39
CA VAL A 214 -3.02 -10.72 11.98
C VAL A 214 -3.35 -11.60 13.17
N LEU A 215 -4.36 -12.48 13.00
CA LEU A 215 -4.81 -13.43 14.02
C LEU A 215 -4.69 -14.85 13.46
N ASP A 216 -3.83 -15.67 14.07
CA ASP A 216 -3.65 -17.07 13.69
C ASP A 216 -4.51 -17.98 14.56
N ASP A 217 -5.25 -18.89 13.94
CA ASP A 217 -6.20 -19.84 14.54
C ASP A 217 -7.19 -19.17 15.51
N PRO A 218 -7.84 -18.02 15.11
CA PRO A 218 -8.72 -17.28 15.99
C PRO A 218 -10.06 -17.95 16.19
N TYR A 219 -10.71 -17.58 17.30
CA TYR A 219 -12.16 -17.65 17.43
C TYR A 219 -12.79 -16.44 16.72
N LEU A 220 -13.95 -16.63 16.07
CA LEU A 220 -14.71 -15.55 15.43
C LEU A 220 -16.12 -15.51 16.06
N LEU A 221 -16.41 -14.42 16.75
CA LEU A 221 -17.74 -14.12 17.27
C LEU A 221 -18.51 -13.29 16.25
N ILE A 222 -19.70 -13.75 15.88
CA ILE A 222 -20.62 -13.00 15.00
C ILE A 222 -21.83 -12.56 15.80
N HIS A 223 -22.10 -11.25 15.84
CA HIS A 223 -23.26 -10.68 16.53
C HIS A 223 -24.00 -9.69 15.62
N ASP A 224 -25.32 -9.76 15.58
CA ASP A 224 -26.15 -8.96 14.67
C ASP A 224 -26.47 -7.55 15.19
N LYS A 225 -26.20 -7.27 16.48
CA LYS A 225 -26.43 -5.99 17.15
C LYS A 225 -25.13 -5.28 17.54
N LYS A 226 -25.28 -4.06 18.05
CA LYS A 226 -24.18 -3.31 18.66
C LYS A 226 -23.80 -3.90 20.02
N ILE A 227 -22.50 -3.85 20.32
CA ILE A 227 -21.93 -4.22 21.61
C ILE A 227 -21.37 -2.94 22.25
N SER A 228 -22.09 -2.41 23.26
CA SER A 228 -21.68 -1.18 23.97
C SER A 228 -21.28 -1.48 25.43
N ALA A 229 -21.95 -2.45 26.07
CA ALA A 229 -21.70 -2.83 27.44
C ALA A 229 -20.81 -4.06 27.54
N MET A 230 -19.82 -4.01 28.43
CA MET A 230 -18.89 -5.13 28.64
C MET A 230 -19.52 -6.34 29.32
N LYS A 231 -20.57 -6.13 30.14
CA LYS A 231 -21.19 -7.15 30.97
C LYS A 231 -21.65 -8.38 30.18
N GLU A 232 -22.21 -8.17 29.00
CA GLU A 232 -22.73 -9.26 28.16
C GLU A 232 -21.62 -10.09 27.50
N LEU A 233 -20.46 -9.45 27.24
CA LEU A 233 -19.33 -10.08 26.59
C LEU A 233 -18.35 -10.76 27.55
N LEU A 234 -18.34 -10.33 28.82
CA LEU A 234 -17.36 -10.75 29.83
C LEU A 234 -17.25 -12.27 30.02
N PRO A 235 -18.36 -13.03 30.14
CA PRO A 235 -18.26 -14.49 30.33
C PRO A 235 -17.59 -15.21 29.15
N LEU A 236 -17.76 -14.68 27.93
CA LEU A 236 -17.14 -15.23 26.73
C LEU A 236 -15.66 -14.88 26.68
N LEU A 237 -15.29 -13.62 26.99
CA LEU A 237 -13.89 -13.18 27.00
C LEU A 237 -13.03 -13.92 28.00
N GLU A 238 -13.57 -14.26 29.16
CA GLU A 238 -12.88 -15.09 30.18
C GLU A 238 -12.52 -16.47 29.62
N LYS A 239 -13.46 -17.11 28.91
CA LYS A 239 -13.23 -18.42 28.27
C LYS A 239 -12.20 -18.32 27.15
N VAL A 240 -12.26 -17.26 26.35
CA VAL A 240 -11.28 -16.99 25.28
C VAL A 240 -9.89 -16.74 25.87
N ALA A 241 -9.78 -15.93 26.92
CA ALA A 241 -8.51 -15.67 27.61
C ALA A 241 -7.88 -16.96 28.14
N GLN A 242 -8.69 -17.83 28.76
CA GLN A 242 -8.24 -19.15 29.26
C GLN A 242 -7.77 -20.07 28.13
N SER A 243 -8.35 -19.96 26.94
CA SER A 243 -7.92 -20.75 25.76
C SER A 243 -6.59 -20.32 25.17
N GLY A 244 -6.13 -19.09 25.47
CA GLY A 244 -4.92 -18.49 24.90
C GLY A 244 -5.00 -18.15 23.40
N LYS A 245 -6.15 -18.37 22.74
CA LYS A 245 -6.34 -18.13 21.32
C LYS A 245 -6.81 -16.70 21.04
N PRO A 246 -6.51 -16.15 19.86
CA PRO A 246 -7.02 -14.86 19.43
C PRO A 246 -8.54 -14.88 19.24
N LEU A 247 -9.15 -13.69 19.30
CA LEU A 247 -10.57 -13.46 19.06
C LEU A 247 -10.77 -12.34 18.04
N LEU A 248 -11.56 -12.59 16.99
CA LEU A 248 -12.17 -11.55 16.18
C LEU A 248 -13.64 -11.40 16.55
N ILE A 249 -14.08 -10.18 16.80
CA ILE A 249 -15.47 -9.82 17.01
C ILE A 249 -16.01 -9.14 15.75
N ILE A 250 -17.04 -9.70 15.15
CA ILE A 250 -17.78 -9.14 14.01
C ILE A 250 -19.17 -8.79 14.52
N ALA A 251 -19.45 -7.49 14.68
CA ALA A 251 -20.73 -7.03 15.21
C ALA A 251 -21.26 -5.84 14.39
N GLU A 252 -22.54 -5.48 14.55
CA GLU A 252 -23.05 -4.25 13.92
C GLU A 252 -22.15 -3.05 14.21
N ASP A 253 -21.76 -2.91 15.47
CA ASP A 253 -20.74 -1.99 15.95
C ASP A 253 -20.20 -2.47 17.30
N VAL A 254 -18.99 -2.04 17.67
CA VAL A 254 -18.46 -2.20 19.03
C VAL A 254 -18.02 -0.82 19.49
N GLU A 255 -18.66 -0.28 20.51
CA GLU A 255 -18.48 1.11 20.93
C GLU A 255 -18.44 1.24 22.47
N GLY A 256 -18.17 2.47 22.93
CA GLY A 256 -18.24 2.82 24.35
C GLY A 256 -17.31 2.00 25.25
N GLU A 257 -17.86 1.51 26.37
CA GLU A 257 -17.14 0.73 27.37
C GLU A 257 -16.54 -0.56 26.80
N ALA A 258 -17.29 -1.24 25.92
CA ALA A 258 -16.84 -2.50 25.32
C ALA A 258 -15.58 -2.31 24.49
N LEU A 259 -15.55 -1.33 23.58
CA LEU A 259 -14.38 -1.04 22.74
C LEU A 259 -13.18 -0.64 23.59
N ALA A 260 -13.37 0.28 24.55
CA ALA A 260 -12.30 0.76 25.42
C ALA A 260 -11.67 -0.40 26.21
N THR A 261 -12.49 -1.29 26.77
CA THR A 261 -12.03 -2.44 27.55
C THR A 261 -11.28 -3.45 26.67
N LEU A 262 -11.76 -3.74 25.46
CA LEU A 262 -11.05 -4.62 24.52
C LEU A 262 -9.67 -4.06 24.16
N VAL A 263 -9.58 -2.77 23.86
CA VAL A 263 -8.31 -2.08 23.55
C VAL A 263 -7.35 -2.15 24.74
N VAL A 264 -7.82 -1.84 25.96
CA VAL A 264 -6.97 -1.90 27.17
C VAL A 264 -6.43 -3.30 27.42
N ASN A 265 -7.27 -4.34 27.29
CA ASN A 265 -6.85 -5.73 27.50
C ASN A 265 -5.89 -6.22 26.41
N LYS A 266 -6.05 -5.77 25.16
CA LYS A 266 -5.10 -6.03 24.08
C LYS A 266 -3.75 -5.37 24.37
N LEU A 267 -3.74 -4.10 24.77
CA LEU A 267 -2.50 -3.37 25.09
C LEU A 267 -1.76 -3.98 26.29
N ARG A 268 -2.50 -4.50 27.27
CA ARG A 268 -1.93 -5.23 28.43
C ARG A 268 -1.44 -6.64 28.08
N GLY A 269 -1.74 -7.13 26.86
CA GLY A 269 -1.37 -8.49 26.44
C GLY A 269 -2.22 -9.61 27.09
N THR A 270 -3.29 -9.27 27.81
CA THR A 270 -4.20 -10.25 28.44
C THR A 270 -5.13 -10.92 27.44
N LEU A 271 -5.47 -10.22 26.35
CA LEU A 271 -6.27 -10.74 25.25
C LEU A 271 -5.64 -10.41 23.90
N LYS A 272 -5.61 -11.37 23.00
CA LYS A 272 -5.31 -11.16 21.59
C LYS A 272 -6.64 -10.97 20.87
N VAL A 273 -7.09 -9.73 20.73
CA VAL A 273 -8.45 -9.43 20.25
C VAL A 273 -8.44 -8.31 19.22
N ALA A 274 -9.36 -8.39 18.27
CA ALA A 274 -9.73 -7.31 17.37
C ALA A 274 -11.25 -7.28 17.20
N ALA A 275 -11.77 -6.13 16.79
CA ALA A 275 -13.17 -5.94 16.51
C ALA A 275 -13.35 -5.19 15.18
N VAL A 276 -14.33 -5.61 14.39
CA VAL A 276 -14.71 -5.04 13.09
C VAL A 276 -16.22 -4.87 13.01
N LYS A 277 -16.68 -3.93 12.16
CA LYS A 277 -18.09 -3.82 11.84
C LYS A 277 -18.54 -4.93 10.91
N ALA A 278 -19.76 -5.38 11.10
CA ALA A 278 -20.43 -6.29 10.18
C ALA A 278 -20.61 -5.62 8.79
N PRO A 279 -20.40 -6.37 7.69
CA PRO A 279 -20.62 -5.84 6.35
C PRO A 279 -22.12 -5.66 6.05
N GLY A 280 -22.43 -4.67 5.19
CA GLY A 280 -23.80 -4.39 4.76
C GLY A 280 -24.66 -3.66 5.81
N PHE A 281 -25.95 -3.49 5.47
CA PHE A 281 -26.94 -2.79 6.29
C PHE A 281 -28.28 -3.55 6.26
N GLY A 282 -29.09 -3.43 7.33
CA GLY A 282 -30.41 -4.02 7.40
C GLY A 282 -30.40 -5.55 7.16
N ASP A 283 -31.35 -6.04 6.36
CA ASP A 283 -31.48 -7.46 6.06
C ASP A 283 -30.28 -8.03 5.29
N ARG A 284 -29.61 -7.21 4.47
CA ARG A 284 -28.38 -7.62 3.78
C ARG A 284 -27.26 -7.94 4.78
N ARG A 285 -27.14 -7.15 5.85
CA ARG A 285 -26.16 -7.44 6.90
C ARG A 285 -26.41 -8.80 7.53
N LYS A 286 -27.68 -9.11 7.88
CA LYS A 286 -28.06 -10.41 8.44
C LYS A 286 -27.66 -11.58 7.53
N GLU A 287 -27.91 -11.42 6.22
CA GLU A 287 -27.57 -12.42 5.22
C GLU A 287 -26.04 -12.58 5.03
N MET A 288 -25.29 -11.47 5.05
CA MET A 288 -23.82 -11.52 4.97
C MET A 288 -23.22 -12.14 6.25
N LEU A 289 -23.76 -11.84 7.43
CA LEU A 289 -23.33 -12.48 8.68
C LEU A 289 -23.61 -13.99 8.64
N ARG A 290 -24.72 -14.42 8.04
CA ARG A 290 -25.01 -15.83 7.84
C ARG A 290 -24.04 -16.50 6.87
N ASP A 291 -23.65 -15.82 5.77
CA ASP A 291 -22.64 -16.30 4.83
C ASP A 291 -21.29 -16.51 5.53
N ILE A 292 -20.87 -15.54 6.38
CA ILE A 292 -19.65 -15.63 7.18
C ILE A 292 -19.78 -16.79 8.19
N GLY A 293 -20.93 -16.91 8.87
CA GLY A 293 -21.18 -17.98 9.83
C GLY A 293 -21.00 -19.37 9.22
N VAL A 294 -21.57 -19.60 8.04
CA VAL A 294 -21.41 -20.87 7.29
C VAL A 294 -19.95 -21.11 6.92
N LEU A 295 -19.25 -20.07 6.45
CA LEU A 295 -17.84 -20.17 6.06
C LEU A 295 -16.93 -20.60 7.23
N ILE A 296 -17.15 -20.03 8.42
CA ILE A 296 -16.29 -20.28 9.59
C ILE A 296 -16.79 -21.42 10.48
N GLY A 297 -17.95 -21.99 10.17
CA GLY A 297 -18.59 -23.03 10.98
C GLY A 297 -19.06 -22.51 12.34
N GLY A 298 -19.42 -21.23 12.41
CA GLY A 298 -19.92 -20.57 13.62
C GLY A 298 -21.37 -20.15 13.49
N GLN A 299 -21.96 -19.75 14.61
CA GLN A 299 -23.34 -19.31 14.66
C GLN A 299 -23.45 -17.79 14.80
N VAL A 300 -24.41 -17.19 14.12
CA VAL A 300 -24.75 -15.78 14.34
C VAL A 300 -25.51 -15.66 15.66
N ILE A 301 -24.94 -14.96 16.63
CA ILE A 301 -25.58 -14.68 17.91
C ILE A 301 -26.58 -13.54 17.69
N SER A 302 -27.85 -13.91 17.67
CA SER A 302 -28.98 -13.00 17.42
C SER A 302 -30.14 -13.34 18.34
N GLU A 303 -30.69 -12.33 18.99
CA GLU A 303 -31.88 -12.51 19.83
C GLU A 303 -33.12 -12.94 19.01
N GLU A 304 -33.21 -12.51 17.75
CA GLU A 304 -34.26 -12.94 16.83
C GLU A 304 -34.20 -14.45 16.55
N LEU A 305 -33.01 -15.04 16.61
CA LEU A 305 -32.77 -16.47 16.48
C LEU A 305 -32.81 -17.22 17.84
N GLY A 306 -33.06 -16.50 18.93
CA GLY A 306 -33.13 -17.06 20.30
C GLY A 306 -31.78 -17.15 21.02
N PHE A 307 -30.71 -16.56 20.47
CA PHE A 307 -29.37 -16.56 21.06
C PHE A 307 -29.05 -15.22 21.70
N LYS A 308 -28.66 -15.23 22.97
CA LYS A 308 -28.20 -14.04 23.69
C LYS A 308 -26.69 -14.08 23.85
N LEU A 309 -26.05 -12.90 23.75
CA LEU A 309 -24.60 -12.76 23.84
C LEU A 309 -24.05 -13.25 25.19
N GLU A 310 -24.76 -13.00 26.29
CA GLU A 310 -24.39 -13.42 27.62
C GLU A 310 -24.29 -14.94 27.80
N ASN A 311 -25.01 -15.72 26.95
CA ASN A 311 -25.05 -17.18 26.99
C ASN A 311 -24.11 -17.81 25.94
N ALA A 312 -23.42 -17.01 25.11
CA ALA A 312 -22.53 -17.53 24.09
C ALA A 312 -21.37 -18.34 24.68
N THR A 313 -21.01 -19.38 23.95
CA THR A 313 -19.93 -20.30 24.34
C THR A 313 -18.88 -20.40 23.24
N LEU A 314 -17.73 -21.02 23.52
CA LEU A 314 -16.70 -21.28 22.51
C LEU A 314 -17.21 -22.17 21.36
N ALA A 315 -18.22 -22.99 21.60
CA ALA A 315 -18.81 -23.88 20.60
C ALA A 315 -19.69 -23.13 19.58
N ASP A 316 -20.22 -21.97 19.95
CA ASP A 316 -21.05 -21.15 19.10
C ASP A 316 -20.19 -20.26 18.18
N MET A 317 -18.91 -20.08 18.52
CA MET A 317 -17.96 -19.28 17.72
C MET A 317 -17.41 -20.08 16.55
N GLY A 318 -17.26 -19.40 15.43
CA GLY A 318 -16.55 -19.94 14.27
C GLY A 318 -15.03 -19.94 14.45
N ARG A 319 -14.38 -20.59 13.51
CA ARG A 319 -12.92 -20.74 13.46
C ARG A 319 -12.40 -20.49 12.04
N ALA A 320 -11.19 -20.02 11.93
CA ALA A 320 -10.44 -19.94 10.68
C ALA A 320 -8.96 -20.27 10.95
N LYS A 321 -8.20 -20.58 9.90
CA LYS A 321 -6.73 -20.75 10.00
C LYS A 321 -6.08 -19.41 10.29
N ARG A 322 -6.52 -18.35 9.60
CA ARG A 322 -6.00 -16.99 9.78
C ARG A 322 -7.07 -15.94 9.47
N VAL A 323 -6.96 -14.80 10.13
CA VAL A 323 -7.70 -13.59 9.78
C VAL A 323 -6.73 -12.42 9.68
N VAL A 324 -6.85 -11.63 8.60
CA VAL A 324 -6.09 -10.40 8.39
C VAL A 324 -7.08 -9.24 8.30
N VAL A 325 -6.84 -8.19 9.08
CA VAL A 325 -7.68 -6.99 9.07
C VAL A 325 -6.80 -5.77 8.85
N ASP A 326 -7.03 -5.07 7.76
CA ASP A 326 -6.46 -3.75 7.51
C ASP A 326 -7.44 -2.62 7.91
N LYS A 327 -7.15 -1.38 7.55
CA LYS A 327 -8.02 -0.23 7.85
C LYS A 327 -9.37 -0.26 7.12
N ASP A 328 -9.46 -0.96 6.00
CA ASP A 328 -10.61 -0.96 5.09
C ASP A 328 -11.28 -2.32 4.97
N ASN A 329 -10.53 -3.42 5.15
CA ASN A 329 -10.98 -4.78 4.83
C ASN A 329 -10.72 -5.77 5.96
N THR A 330 -11.52 -6.84 5.97
CA THR A 330 -11.31 -8.06 6.77
C THR A 330 -11.28 -9.26 5.84
N THR A 331 -10.18 -10.03 5.89
CA THR A 331 -9.96 -11.25 5.10
C THR A 331 -9.93 -12.46 6.02
N ILE A 332 -10.83 -13.40 5.79
CA ILE A 332 -10.89 -14.70 6.48
C ILE A 332 -10.25 -15.73 5.54
N VAL A 333 -9.20 -16.41 5.99
CA VAL A 333 -8.46 -17.41 5.23
C VAL A 333 -8.68 -18.79 5.87
N ASP A 334 -9.07 -19.76 5.05
CA ASP A 334 -9.30 -21.15 5.45
C ASP A 334 -10.28 -21.25 6.63
N GLY A 335 -11.54 -20.83 6.38
CA GLY A 335 -12.65 -20.96 7.32
C GLY A 335 -12.93 -22.43 7.62
N ARG A 336 -13.30 -22.74 8.88
CA ARG A 336 -13.52 -24.12 9.34
C ARG A 336 -14.97 -24.59 9.17
N GLY A 337 -15.75 -23.93 8.31
CA GLY A 337 -17.09 -24.37 7.93
C GLY A 337 -17.06 -25.71 7.19
N LYS A 338 -18.16 -26.46 7.26
CA LYS A 338 -18.26 -27.71 6.53
C LYS A 338 -18.45 -27.43 5.03
N PRO A 339 -17.68 -28.08 4.14
CA PRO A 339 -17.81 -27.85 2.69
C PRO A 339 -19.23 -28.05 2.14
N ASP A 340 -19.98 -28.98 2.71
CA ASP A 340 -21.35 -29.25 2.27
C ASP A 340 -22.32 -28.13 2.66
N ASP A 341 -22.14 -27.52 3.86
CA ASP A 341 -22.92 -26.36 4.29
C ASP A 341 -22.62 -25.13 3.41
N ILE A 342 -21.34 -24.92 3.06
CA ILE A 342 -20.91 -23.85 2.13
C ILE A 342 -21.52 -24.06 0.75
N LYS A 343 -21.47 -25.28 0.20
CA LYS A 343 -22.10 -25.61 -1.09
C LYS A 343 -23.61 -25.42 -1.04
N GLY A 344 -24.25 -25.83 0.04
CA GLY A 344 -25.68 -25.59 0.27
C GLY A 344 -26.01 -24.10 0.25
N ARG A 345 -25.22 -23.28 0.93
CA ARG A 345 -25.41 -21.83 0.96
C ARG A 345 -25.20 -21.18 -0.40
N ILE A 346 -24.20 -21.61 -1.17
CA ILE A 346 -23.97 -21.19 -2.57
C ILE A 346 -25.18 -21.52 -3.45
N ALA A 347 -25.76 -22.71 -3.30
CA ALA A 347 -26.96 -23.11 -4.04
C ALA A 347 -28.19 -22.27 -3.66
N GLU A 348 -28.38 -21.91 -2.37
CA GLU A 348 -29.43 -21.00 -1.93
C GLU A 348 -29.30 -19.62 -2.60
N ILE A 349 -28.09 -19.03 -2.61
CA ILE A 349 -27.84 -17.73 -3.24
C ILE A 349 -28.10 -17.79 -4.76
N ARG A 350 -27.68 -18.84 -5.46
CA ARG A 350 -27.95 -19.04 -6.90
C ARG A 350 -29.45 -19.09 -7.18
N ALA A 351 -30.19 -19.85 -6.39
CA ALA A 351 -31.65 -19.93 -6.53
C ALA A 351 -32.33 -18.57 -6.25
N ALA A 352 -31.78 -17.76 -5.32
CA ALA A 352 -32.27 -16.41 -5.07
C ALA A 352 -32.00 -15.46 -6.24
N ILE A 353 -30.84 -15.56 -6.90
CA ILE A 353 -30.51 -14.80 -8.11
C ILE A 353 -31.53 -15.08 -9.23
N GLU A 354 -31.85 -16.35 -9.47
CA GLU A 354 -32.81 -16.76 -10.51
C GLU A 354 -34.24 -16.25 -10.24
N LYS A 355 -34.62 -16.16 -8.96
CA LYS A 355 -35.95 -15.69 -8.54
C LYS A 355 -36.06 -14.16 -8.46
N SER A 356 -34.93 -13.45 -8.39
CA SER A 356 -34.93 -12.00 -8.23
C SER A 356 -35.42 -11.29 -9.49
N THR A 357 -36.41 -10.42 -9.32
CA THR A 357 -36.97 -9.56 -10.38
C THR A 357 -36.30 -8.18 -10.45
N SER A 358 -35.53 -7.80 -9.41
CA SER A 358 -34.80 -6.54 -9.33
C SER A 358 -33.37 -6.71 -9.82
N ASP A 359 -32.96 -5.93 -10.80
CA ASP A 359 -31.59 -5.95 -11.32
C ASP A 359 -30.58 -5.58 -10.24
N TYR A 360 -30.91 -4.62 -9.39
CA TYR A 360 -30.07 -4.22 -8.26
C TYR A 360 -29.91 -5.34 -7.22
N ASP A 361 -30.99 -6.03 -6.85
CA ASP A 361 -30.90 -7.15 -5.90
C ASP A 361 -30.16 -8.33 -6.51
N ARG A 362 -30.35 -8.57 -7.81
CA ARG A 362 -29.61 -9.60 -8.56
C ARG A 362 -28.11 -9.31 -8.54
N GLU A 363 -27.70 -8.08 -8.80
CA GLU A 363 -26.29 -7.64 -8.71
C GLU A 363 -25.71 -7.90 -7.31
N LYS A 364 -26.42 -7.50 -6.26
CA LYS A 364 -25.96 -7.70 -4.86
C LYS A 364 -25.91 -9.17 -4.44
N LEU A 365 -26.81 -10.01 -4.94
CA LEU A 365 -26.73 -11.46 -4.76
C LEU A 365 -25.54 -12.07 -5.51
N GLN A 366 -25.23 -11.57 -6.72
CA GLN A 366 -24.06 -12.00 -7.48
C GLN A 366 -22.75 -11.62 -6.78
N GLU A 367 -22.65 -10.42 -6.20
CA GLU A 367 -21.51 -10.02 -5.36
C GLU A 367 -21.32 -10.97 -4.17
N ARG A 368 -22.38 -11.32 -3.44
CA ARG A 368 -22.33 -12.28 -2.34
C ARG A 368 -21.90 -13.67 -2.81
N LEU A 369 -22.45 -14.13 -3.92
CA LEU A 369 -22.06 -15.39 -4.53
C LEU A 369 -20.59 -15.44 -4.87
N ALA A 370 -20.07 -14.39 -5.51
CA ALA A 370 -18.66 -14.27 -5.87
C ALA A 370 -17.75 -14.32 -4.63
N LYS A 371 -18.10 -13.58 -3.58
CA LYS A 371 -17.34 -13.57 -2.32
C LYS A 371 -17.30 -14.94 -1.62
N LEU A 372 -18.40 -15.69 -1.63
CA LEU A 372 -18.47 -16.99 -0.96
C LEU A 372 -17.91 -18.14 -1.81
N SER A 373 -18.09 -18.09 -3.14
CA SER A 373 -17.67 -19.18 -4.04
C SER A 373 -16.26 -19.03 -4.58
N GLY A 374 -15.67 -17.83 -4.55
CA GLY A 374 -14.35 -17.54 -5.10
C GLY A 374 -13.20 -18.10 -4.25
N GLY A 375 -13.42 -18.28 -2.95
CA GLY A 375 -12.36 -18.67 -2.02
C GLY A 375 -11.26 -17.62 -1.89
N VAL A 376 -10.14 -18.03 -1.33
CA VAL A 376 -8.91 -17.23 -1.21
C VAL A 376 -7.75 -18.00 -1.82
N ALA A 377 -7.03 -17.39 -2.75
CA ALA A 377 -5.75 -17.92 -3.22
C ALA A 377 -4.65 -17.52 -2.23
N VAL A 378 -3.90 -18.48 -1.72
CA VAL A 378 -2.80 -18.28 -0.79
C VAL A 378 -1.49 -18.58 -1.50
N ILE A 379 -0.65 -17.55 -1.68
CA ILE A 379 0.71 -17.71 -2.16
C ILE A 379 1.61 -17.90 -0.95
N ASN A 380 2.06 -19.14 -0.73
CA ASN A 380 3.01 -19.48 0.34
C ASN A 380 4.42 -19.28 -0.19
N VAL A 381 5.11 -18.22 0.25
CA VAL A 381 6.47 -17.88 -0.21
C VAL A 381 7.50 -18.68 0.57
N GLY A 382 8.36 -19.42 -0.14
CA GLY A 382 9.47 -20.18 0.43
C GLY A 382 10.83 -19.57 0.09
N ALA A 383 11.78 -19.66 1.04
CA ALA A 383 13.16 -19.23 0.85
C ALA A 383 14.11 -19.96 1.83
N ALA A 384 15.43 -19.87 1.56
CA ALA A 384 16.44 -20.55 2.37
C ALA A 384 16.77 -19.82 3.68
N THR A 385 16.61 -18.50 3.72
CA THR A 385 16.91 -17.66 4.88
C THR A 385 15.74 -16.71 5.18
N GLU A 386 15.64 -16.28 6.44
CA GLU A 386 14.60 -15.32 6.85
C GLU A 386 14.71 -13.98 6.11
N THR A 387 15.92 -13.51 5.84
CA THR A 387 16.14 -12.26 5.08
C THR A 387 15.65 -12.39 3.64
N GLU A 388 15.96 -13.50 2.97
CA GLU A 388 15.49 -13.80 1.62
C GLU A 388 13.98 -13.98 1.59
N LEU A 389 13.41 -14.64 2.59
CA LEU A 389 11.97 -14.85 2.72
C LEU A 389 11.21 -13.53 2.78
N LYS A 390 11.66 -12.60 3.63
CA LYS A 390 11.04 -11.26 3.77
C LYS A 390 11.14 -10.46 2.47
N GLU A 391 12.31 -10.48 1.81
CA GLU A 391 12.49 -9.80 0.52
C GLU A 391 11.57 -10.39 -0.56
N LYS A 392 11.55 -11.72 -0.70
CA LYS A 392 10.74 -12.40 -1.71
C LYS A 392 9.24 -12.19 -1.46
N LYS A 393 8.81 -12.22 -0.19
CA LYS A 393 7.42 -11.94 0.21
C LYS A 393 7.00 -10.51 -0.17
N ALA A 394 7.80 -9.50 0.17
CA ALA A 394 7.53 -8.12 -0.20
C ALA A 394 7.43 -7.97 -1.73
N ARG A 395 8.32 -8.57 -2.49
CA ARG A 395 8.32 -8.56 -3.95
C ARG A 395 7.07 -9.21 -4.56
N VAL A 396 6.57 -10.31 -3.97
CA VAL A 396 5.29 -10.94 -4.37
C VAL A 396 4.10 -10.02 -4.05
N GLU A 397 4.10 -9.38 -2.88
CA GLU A 397 3.06 -8.42 -2.48
C GLU A 397 3.01 -7.22 -3.44
N ASP A 398 4.15 -6.61 -3.77
CA ASP A 398 4.24 -5.49 -4.73
C ASP A 398 3.72 -5.91 -6.12
N ALA A 399 4.13 -7.08 -6.60
CA ALA A 399 3.68 -7.61 -7.88
C ALA A 399 2.16 -7.90 -7.89
N LEU A 400 1.59 -8.35 -6.77
CA LEU A 400 0.15 -8.54 -6.62
C LEU A 400 -0.60 -7.21 -6.67
N HIS A 401 -0.11 -6.18 -5.98
CA HIS A 401 -0.72 -4.85 -6.00
C HIS A 401 -0.67 -4.23 -7.40
N ALA A 402 0.48 -4.31 -8.08
CA ALA A 402 0.63 -3.83 -9.46
C ALA A 402 -0.32 -4.54 -10.43
N THR A 403 -0.49 -5.87 -10.31
CA THR A 403 -1.43 -6.62 -11.15
C THR A 403 -2.89 -6.23 -10.90
N ARG A 404 -3.29 -5.99 -9.65
CA ARG A 404 -4.61 -5.44 -9.32
C ARG A 404 -4.82 -4.06 -9.94
N ALA A 405 -3.84 -3.17 -9.79
CA ALA A 405 -3.88 -1.83 -10.39
C ALA A 405 -4.02 -1.89 -11.93
N ALA A 406 -3.37 -2.86 -12.59
CA ALA A 406 -3.48 -3.08 -14.02
C ALA A 406 -4.88 -3.59 -14.45
N VAL A 407 -5.49 -4.44 -13.65
CA VAL A 407 -6.87 -4.93 -13.90
C VAL A 407 -7.88 -3.80 -13.73
N GLU A 408 -7.68 -2.90 -12.77
CA GLU A 408 -8.58 -1.78 -12.48
C GLU A 408 -8.56 -0.69 -13.57
N GLU A 409 -7.38 -0.25 -14.02
CA GLU A 409 -7.25 0.91 -14.92
C GLU A 409 -6.50 0.62 -16.22
N GLY A 410 -6.18 -0.64 -16.49
CA GLY A 410 -5.42 -1.02 -17.68
C GLY A 410 -3.93 -0.76 -17.58
N ILE A 411 -3.26 -0.91 -18.72
CA ILE A 411 -1.80 -0.84 -18.86
C ILE A 411 -1.37 0.20 -19.88
N VAL A 412 -0.16 0.70 -19.71
CA VAL A 412 0.53 1.60 -20.63
C VAL A 412 1.93 1.04 -20.96
N PRO A 413 2.62 1.52 -22.02
CA PRO A 413 4.01 1.18 -22.24
C PRO A 413 4.87 1.53 -21.02
N GLY A 414 5.66 0.57 -20.53
CA GLY A 414 6.48 0.73 -19.34
C GLY A 414 7.78 1.50 -19.58
N GLY A 415 8.70 1.38 -18.61
CA GLY A 415 10.03 1.98 -18.71
C GLY A 415 10.05 3.51 -18.80
N GLY A 416 9.00 4.19 -18.36
CA GLY A 416 8.83 5.65 -18.43
C GLY A 416 8.37 6.17 -19.78
N VAL A 417 8.14 5.31 -20.78
CA VAL A 417 7.72 5.72 -22.14
C VAL A 417 6.35 6.37 -22.13
N ALA A 418 5.39 5.86 -21.36
CA ALA A 418 4.05 6.45 -21.25
C ALA A 418 4.09 7.92 -20.83
N LEU A 419 4.95 8.29 -19.90
CA LEU A 419 5.15 9.68 -19.44
C LEU A 419 5.70 10.57 -20.56
N ILE A 420 6.65 10.06 -21.36
CA ILE A 420 7.18 10.77 -22.54
C ILE A 420 6.07 10.99 -23.59
N ARG A 421 5.25 9.97 -23.87
CA ARG A 421 4.15 10.09 -24.84
C ARG A 421 3.05 11.04 -24.35
N ALA A 422 2.81 11.11 -23.06
CA ALA A 422 1.83 12.02 -22.47
C ALA A 422 2.27 13.50 -22.51
N GLN A 423 3.54 13.81 -22.75
CA GLN A 423 4.02 15.21 -22.91
C GLN A 423 3.27 15.99 -24.00
N SER A 424 2.74 15.32 -25.03
CA SER A 424 1.97 15.96 -26.11
C SER A 424 0.69 16.66 -25.62
N ALA A 425 0.14 16.28 -24.48
CA ALA A 425 -1.02 16.94 -23.88
C ALA A 425 -0.68 18.35 -23.38
N LEU A 426 0.57 18.60 -23.03
CA LEU A 426 1.05 19.85 -22.47
C LEU A 426 1.06 21.01 -23.49
N ASP A 427 1.16 20.71 -24.79
CA ASP A 427 1.23 21.71 -25.87
C ASP A 427 -0.06 22.53 -25.99
N LYS A 428 -1.16 22.04 -25.47
CA LYS A 428 -2.50 22.67 -25.56
C LYS A 428 -2.80 23.58 -24.37
N ILE A 429 -1.97 23.59 -23.32
CA ILE A 429 -2.22 24.33 -22.09
C ILE A 429 -1.91 25.80 -22.29
N LYS A 430 -2.92 26.66 -22.06
CA LYS A 430 -2.77 28.12 -22.09
C LYS A 430 -2.72 28.65 -20.66
N GLY A 431 -1.98 29.74 -20.42
CA GLY A 431 -1.87 30.36 -19.11
C GLY A 431 -1.00 31.62 -19.13
N THR A 432 -0.77 32.18 -17.94
CA THR A 432 0.21 33.25 -17.73
C THR A 432 1.62 32.77 -18.03
N GLU A 433 2.61 33.66 -18.07
CA GLU A 433 4.00 33.28 -18.31
C GLU A 433 4.51 32.31 -17.21
N ASP A 434 4.20 32.59 -15.94
CA ASP A 434 4.63 31.74 -14.84
C ASP A 434 3.86 30.39 -14.82
N GLU A 435 2.57 30.36 -15.18
CA GLU A 435 1.86 29.10 -15.38
C GLU A 435 2.49 28.24 -16.49
N LYS A 436 2.90 28.84 -17.60
CA LYS A 436 3.61 28.12 -18.68
C LYS A 436 4.96 27.56 -18.20
N ILE A 437 5.70 28.30 -17.36
CA ILE A 437 6.91 27.79 -16.72
C ILE A 437 6.56 26.57 -15.87
N GLY A 438 5.45 26.60 -15.11
CA GLY A 438 4.95 25.45 -14.35
C GLY A 438 4.71 24.22 -15.23
N VAL A 439 4.11 24.40 -16.41
CA VAL A 439 3.92 23.34 -17.41
C VAL A 439 5.26 22.76 -17.91
N GLU A 440 6.25 23.62 -18.19
CA GLU A 440 7.57 23.17 -18.62
C GLU A 440 8.36 22.45 -17.53
N ILE A 441 8.16 22.80 -16.26
CA ILE A 441 8.71 22.04 -15.12
C ILE A 441 8.20 20.59 -15.16
N VAL A 442 6.89 20.39 -15.33
CA VAL A 442 6.32 19.04 -15.44
C VAL A 442 6.85 18.33 -16.68
N ARG A 443 6.90 19.00 -17.85
CA ARG A 443 7.44 18.41 -19.08
C ARG A 443 8.84 17.82 -18.87
N ARG A 444 9.73 18.56 -18.21
CA ARG A 444 11.09 18.09 -17.92
C ARG A 444 11.08 16.94 -16.89
N ALA A 445 10.26 17.06 -15.85
CA ALA A 445 10.18 16.03 -14.82
C ALA A 445 9.71 14.67 -15.35
N LEU A 446 8.81 14.65 -16.36
CA LEU A 446 8.33 13.43 -17.01
C LEU A 446 9.44 12.63 -17.73
N GLU A 447 10.61 13.23 -17.98
CA GLU A 447 11.78 12.55 -18.57
C GLU A 447 12.63 11.81 -17.52
N GLU A 448 12.56 12.21 -16.26
CA GLU A 448 13.48 11.71 -15.23
C GLU A 448 13.33 10.20 -14.95
N PRO A 449 12.13 9.59 -14.94
CA PRO A 449 12.02 8.15 -14.72
C PRO A 449 12.77 7.32 -15.77
N ILE A 450 12.56 7.57 -17.06
CA ILE A 450 13.27 6.85 -18.14
C ILE A 450 14.78 7.16 -18.12
N ARG A 451 15.16 8.42 -17.80
CA ARG A 451 16.54 8.83 -17.65
C ARG A 451 17.23 8.02 -16.53
N MET A 452 16.57 7.88 -15.39
CA MET A 452 17.10 7.16 -14.25
C MET A 452 17.21 5.66 -14.53
N ILE A 453 16.19 5.05 -15.17
CA ILE A 453 16.23 3.65 -15.59
C ILE A 453 17.43 3.38 -16.51
N ALA A 454 17.66 4.26 -17.49
CA ALA A 454 18.80 4.17 -18.40
C ALA A 454 20.14 4.31 -17.67
N GLN A 455 20.27 5.27 -16.76
CA GLN A 455 21.49 5.48 -15.97
C GLN A 455 21.80 4.27 -15.06
N ASN A 456 20.79 3.70 -14.40
CA ASN A 456 20.96 2.50 -13.59
C ASN A 456 21.38 1.29 -14.44
N ALA A 457 21.01 1.29 -15.72
CA ALA A 457 21.41 0.26 -16.68
C ALA A 457 22.83 0.50 -17.29
N GLY A 458 23.45 1.65 -17.00
CA GLY A 458 24.77 2.03 -17.55
C GLY A 458 24.68 2.75 -18.90
N ALA A 459 23.49 3.16 -19.34
CA ALA A 459 23.28 3.92 -20.57
C ALA A 459 23.19 5.42 -20.28
N GLU A 460 23.51 6.26 -21.29
CA GLU A 460 23.37 7.72 -21.19
C GLU A 460 21.89 8.12 -21.30
N GLY A 461 21.30 8.52 -20.19
CA GLY A 461 19.86 8.79 -20.09
C GLY A 461 19.37 9.88 -21.04
N SER A 462 20.18 10.90 -21.35
CA SER A 462 19.82 11.97 -22.27
C SER A 462 19.68 11.48 -23.71
N ILE A 463 20.55 10.56 -24.13
CA ILE A 463 20.51 9.93 -25.45
C ILE A 463 19.26 9.04 -25.56
N VAL A 464 18.97 8.27 -24.52
CA VAL A 464 17.79 7.40 -24.49
C VAL A 464 16.51 8.23 -24.63
N VAL A 465 16.37 9.31 -23.84
CA VAL A 465 15.21 10.22 -23.90
C VAL A 465 15.06 10.82 -25.30
N ALA A 466 16.13 11.36 -25.90
CA ALA A 466 16.10 11.95 -27.24
C ALA A 466 15.60 10.93 -28.27
N LYS A 467 16.18 9.72 -28.28
CA LYS A 467 15.81 8.67 -29.23
C LYS A 467 14.36 8.20 -29.09
N VAL A 468 13.86 8.10 -27.86
CA VAL A 468 12.45 7.75 -27.63
C VAL A 468 11.53 8.87 -28.09
N LYS A 469 11.88 10.15 -27.88
CA LYS A 469 11.09 11.29 -28.34
C LYS A 469 11.02 11.41 -29.87
N GLU A 470 12.09 11.11 -30.57
CA GLU A 470 12.16 11.16 -32.04
C GLU A 470 11.24 10.13 -32.71
N SER A 471 11.02 8.99 -32.04
CA SER A 471 10.15 7.94 -32.58
C SER A 471 8.67 8.32 -32.50
N LYS A 472 7.94 8.15 -33.60
CA LYS A 472 6.49 8.34 -33.69
C LYS A 472 5.69 7.12 -33.24
N GLU A 473 6.34 5.98 -33.05
CA GLU A 473 5.70 4.74 -32.60
C GLU A 473 5.34 4.85 -31.12
N LYS A 474 4.07 4.56 -30.79
CA LYS A 474 3.52 4.76 -29.46
C LYS A 474 4.26 3.95 -28.37
N ASN A 475 4.61 2.71 -28.70
CA ASN A 475 5.17 1.73 -27.75
C ASN A 475 6.71 1.63 -27.85
N PHE A 476 7.34 2.36 -28.77
CA PHE A 476 8.79 2.33 -28.93
C PHE A 476 9.49 2.92 -27.73
N GLY A 477 10.41 2.16 -27.15
CA GLY A 477 11.17 2.57 -25.98
C GLY A 477 12.46 1.80 -25.81
N TYR A 478 13.18 2.11 -24.74
CA TYR A 478 14.42 1.46 -24.36
C TYR A 478 14.15 0.36 -23.33
N ASN A 479 14.40 -0.89 -23.68
CA ASN A 479 14.36 -2.01 -22.76
C ASN A 479 15.70 -2.12 -22.02
N ALA A 480 15.76 -1.60 -20.81
CA ALA A 480 16.95 -1.57 -19.99
C ALA A 480 17.47 -2.95 -19.54
N ALA A 481 16.61 -3.97 -19.56
CA ALA A 481 17.01 -5.35 -19.24
C ALA A 481 17.89 -5.96 -20.32
N THR A 482 17.56 -5.70 -21.59
CA THR A 482 18.22 -6.28 -22.79
C THR A 482 19.12 -5.31 -23.52
N ASP A 483 19.14 -4.02 -23.10
CA ASP A 483 19.87 -2.92 -23.75
C ASP A 483 19.45 -2.68 -25.21
N ASN A 484 18.17 -2.87 -25.53
CA ASN A 484 17.62 -2.75 -26.87
C ASN A 484 16.52 -1.69 -26.95
N TYR A 485 16.34 -1.12 -28.16
CA TYR A 485 15.20 -0.28 -28.52
C TYR A 485 14.18 -1.11 -29.29
N GLU A 486 12.95 -1.22 -28.77
CA GLU A 486 11.92 -2.08 -29.31
C GLU A 486 10.51 -1.62 -28.91
N ASP A 487 9.48 -2.31 -29.43
CA ASP A 487 8.10 -2.15 -28.93
C ASP A 487 7.99 -2.78 -27.53
N LEU A 488 7.91 -1.94 -26.51
CA LEU A 488 7.93 -2.36 -25.11
C LEU A 488 6.70 -3.18 -24.74
N VAL A 489 5.53 -2.88 -25.33
CA VAL A 489 4.31 -3.65 -25.05
C VAL A 489 4.44 -5.09 -25.58
N ARG A 490 5.00 -5.25 -26.78
CA ARG A 490 5.30 -6.59 -27.34
C ARG A 490 6.37 -7.32 -26.55
N ALA A 491 7.37 -6.61 -26.08
CA ALA A 491 8.44 -7.13 -25.22
C ALA A 491 7.96 -7.49 -23.81
N GLY A 492 6.74 -7.07 -23.42
CA GLY A 492 6.18 -7.32 -22.08
C GLY A 492 6.61 -6.30 -21.04
N VAL A 493 7.25 -5.19 -21.44
CA VAL A 493 7.62 -4.08 -20.54
C VAL A 493 6.47 -3.10 -20.49
N ILE A 494 5.59 -3.31 -19.51
CA ILE A 494 4.32 -2.59 -19.35
C ILE A 494 4.14 -2.16 -17.90
N ASP A 495 3.51 -0.99 -17.70
CA ASP A 495 3.22 -0.43 -16.39
C ASP A 495 1.69 -0.31 -16.19
N PRO A 496 1.16 -0.50 -14.98
CA PRO A 496 -0.23 -0.18 -14.67
C PRO A 496 -0.48 1.32 -14.80
N THR A 497 -1.56 1.69 -15.47
CA THR A 497 -1.95 3.10 -15.64
C THR A 497 -2.17 3.79 -14.30
N LYS A 498 -2.83 3.10 -13.34
CA LYS A 498 -3.08 3.58 -11.98
C LYS A 498 -1.77 3.91 -11.25
N VAL A 499 -0.76 3.05 -11.35
CA VAL A 499 0.56 3.27 -10.74
C VAL A 499 1.23 4.51 -11.31
N THR A 500 1.31 4.60 -12.65
CA THR A 500 2.00 5.70 -13.34
C THR A 500 1.35 7.06 -13.04
N ARG A 501 0.00 7.17 -13.09
CA ARG A 501 -0.69 8.42 -12.81
C ARG A 501 -0.64 8.83 -11.34
N THR A 502 -0.79 7.86 -10.41
CA THR A 502 -0.75 8.12 -8.97
C THR A 502 0.63 8.61 -8.53
N ALA A 503 1.69 8.02 -9.08
CA ALA A 503 3.05 8.46 -8.83
C ALA A 503 3.24 9.94 -9.23
N LEU A 504 2.74 10.36 -10.40
CA LEU A 504 2.82 11.75 -10.87
C LEU A 504 1.98 12.70 -10.00
N GLN A 505 0.75 12.31 -9.67
CA GLN A 505 -0.16 13.13 -8.87
C GLN A 505 0.38 13.39 -7.46
N ASN A 506 0.85 12.36 -6.78
CA ASN A 506 1.42 12.49 -5.43
C ASN A 506 2.74 13.29 -5.45
N ALA A 507 3.59 13.04 -6.44
CA ALA A 507 4.83 13.79 -6.63
C ALA A 507 4.58 15.29 -6.81
N ALA A 508 3.66 15.65 -7.69
CA ALA A 508 3.34 17.05 -7.97
C ALA A 508 2.66 17.75 -6.79
N SER A 509 1.78 17.05 -6.07
CA SER A 509 1.11 17.58 -4.88
C SER A 509 2.14 18.06 -3.85
N ILE A 510 3.06 17.19 -3.46
CA ILE A 510 4.07 17.51 -2.44
C ILE A 510 5.12 18.50 -2.96
N ALA A 511 5.60 18.32 -4.20
CA ALA A 511 6.55 19.26 -4.80
C ALA A 511 5.96 20.68 -4.92
N GLY A 512 4.67 20.79 -5.26
CA GLY A 512 3.95 22.06 -5.30
C GLY A 512 3.87 22.75 -3.93
N LEU A 513 3.64 21.99 -2.85
CA LEU A 513 3.67 22.52 -1.47
C LEU A 513 5.08 23.01 -1.10
N LEU A 514 6.11 22.23 -1.42
CA LEU A 514 7.50 22.62 -1.14
C LEU A 514 7.90 23.89 -1.93
N LEU A 515 7.45 24.05 -3.17
CA LEU A 515 7.73 25.23 -3.99
C LEU A 515 7.07 26.49 -3.44
N THR A 516 5.89 26.38 -2.87
CA THR A 516 5.14 27.50 -2.27
C THR A 516 5.52 27.78 -0.81
N THR A 517 6.43 27.00 -0.22
CA THR A 517 6.91 27.18 1.14
C THR A 517 7.84 28.40 1.22
N GLU A 518 7.57 29.32 2.15
CA GLU A 518 8.36 30.52 2.40
C GLU A 518 9.08 30.47 3.76
N CYS A 519 8.47 29.81 4.74
CA CYS A 519 9.00 29.73 6.11
C CYS A 519 8.98 28.29 6.59
N VAL A 520 10.03 27.91 7.33
CA VAL A 520 10.14 26.64 8.04
C VAL A 520 10.25 26.93 9.53
N VAL A 521 9.49 26.22 10.35
CA VAL A 521 9.44 26.34 11.80
C VAL A 521 9.85 25.02 12.43
N VAL A 522 10.98 25.01 13.15
CA VAL A 522 11.48 23.81 13.84
C VAL A 522 11.68 24.06 15.33
N GLU A 523 11.79 23.02 16.12
CA GLU A 523 12.21 23.14 17.52
C GLU A 523 13.70 23.46 17.58
N LYS A 524 14.05 24.51 18.33
CA LYS A 524 15.45 24.84 18.58
C LYS A 524 16.07 23.73 19.42
N LYS A 525 17.16 23.13 18.94
CA LYS A 525 17.91 22.16 19.75
C LYS A 525 18.43 22.91 21.00
N GLU A 526 18.06 22.46 22.19
CA GLU A 526 18.71 22.89 23.42
C GLU A 526 20.11 22.28 23.42
N ASP A 527 21.14 23.13 23.48
CA ASP A 527 22.49 22.70 23.83
C ASP A 527 22.42 22.21 25.27
N LYS A 528 22.25 20.90 25.49
CA LYS A 528 22.41 20.35 26.84
C LYS A 528 23.85 20.63 27.26
N PRO A 529 24.09 21.42 28.31
CA PRO A 529 25.42 21.60 28.81
C PRO A 529 26.01 20.23 29.13
N ALA A 530 27.26 20.02 28.74
CA ALA A 530 27.97 18.79 29.06
C ALA A 530 27.84 18.51 30.56
N PRO A 531 27.59 17.25 30.99
CA PRO A 531 27.52 16.92 32.41
C PRO A 531 28.78 17.47 33.10
N ALA A 532 28.60 18.29 34.12
CA ALA A 532 29.71 18.82 34.91
C ALA A 532 30.55 17.63 35.38
N ALA A 533 31.84 17.67 35.10
CA ALA A 533 32.77 16.66 35.61
C ALA A 533 32.61 16.58 37.14
N PRO A 534 32.53 15.36 37.71
CA PRO A 534 32.41 15.21 39.15
C PRO A 534 33.58 15.95 39.82
N PRO A 535 33.34 16.71 40.89
CA PRO A 535 34.41 17.41 41.60
C PRO A 535 35.43 16.39 42.08
N GLY A 536 36.65 16.54 41.57
CA GLY A 536 37.77 15.69 41.92
C GLY A 536 37.94 15.59 43.43
N GLY A 537 37.68 14.37 43.96
CA GLY A 537 37.95 14.07 45.36
C GLY A 537 39.45 14.25 45.63
N GLY A 538 39.79 15.34 46.33
CA GLY A 538 41.13 15.54 46.86
C GLY A 538 41.50 14.38 47.74
N MET A 539 42.53 13.61 47.38
CA MET A 539 43.23 12.69 48.26
C MET A 539 43.97 13.53 49.29
N GLY A 540 43.34 13.73 50.47
CA GLY A 540 44.03 14.15 51.66
C GLY A 540 44.97 13.03 52.11
N GLY A 541 46.25 13.30 52.04
CA GLY A 541 47.25 12.43 52.67
C GLY A 541 47.07 12.39 54.18
N MET A 542 47.23 11.24 54.76
CA MET A 542 47.56 11.03 56.14
C MET A 542 48.66 10.00 56.25
N TYR A 543 49.66 10.38 57.05
CA TYR A 543 50.83 9.68 57.48
C TYR A 543 50.63 8.24 57.93
#